data_3ea226803d99c8fa68c23f3cedd03276
#
_entry.id   3ea226803d99c8fa68c23f3cedd03276
#
_cell.length_a   1.000
_cell.length_b   1.000
_cell.length_c   1.000
_cell.angle_alpha   90.00
_cell.angle_beta   90.00
_cell.angle_gamma   90.00
#
_symmetry.space_group_name_H-M   'P 1'
#
loop_
_entity.id
_entity.type
_entity.pdbx_description
1 polymer ?
#
loop_
_entity_poly.entity_id
_entity_poly.type
_entity_poly.pdbx_seq_one_letter_code
_entity_poly.pdbx_strand_id
1 'polypeptide(L)'
;MIDSVSRDVTQTYPKVLRLFVYTSELGDVHQVMERVIQKLDQGWFIVSHEQKLWLPKGELPHGAAEEFQLDGAVGIPIGEWENEPVWLVRENRKADMGSVRQVIDQDVGLFQLAGRGVQLAEFYRSHKFCGYCGHEMHVSKTEWAMLCSHCRERYYPQISPCIIVAIRRDDQILLAQHTRHRNGVYTVLAGFVEVGETLEQAVAREVMEESSIRVKNLRYVTSQPWPFPQSLMTAFMADYHSGEIKIDPKELIDAGWYRYDQLPLLPPPGTVARRLIEDTVALCRADYE
;
A
#
# COMPACT_ATOMS: atom_id res chain seq x y z
N MET A 1 -5.56 -19.54 -27.84
CA MET A 1 -4.57 -20.15 -26.94
C MET A 1 -4.05 -19.05 -26.08
N ILE A 2 -4.42 -19.07 -24.81
CA ILE A 2 -3.98 -18.07 -23.82
C ILE A 2 -2.71 -18.68 -23.22
N ASP A 3 -1.56 -18.20 -23.66
CA ASP A 3 -0.29 -18.55 -23.03
C ASP A 3 -0.30 -17.92 -21.62
N SER A 4 -0.50 -18.80 -20.65
CA SER A 4 -0.33 -18.49 -19.23
C SER A 4 1.15 -18.29 -18.97
N VAL A 5 1.63 -17.06 -19.05
CA VAL A 5 2.91 -16.68 -18.45
C VAL A 5 2.71 -16.70 -16.94
N SER A 6 2.94 -17.84 -16.31
CA SER A 6 3.14 -17.93 -14.87
C SER A 6 4.45 -17.22 -14.55
N ARG A 7 4.40 -15.91 -14.35
CA ARG A 7 5.53 -15.19 -13.77
C ARG A 7 5.66 -15.66 -12.33
N ASP A 8 6.80 -16.24 -12.01
CA ASP A 8 7.15 -16.64 -10.66
C ASP A 8 7.04 -15.40 -9.75
N VAL A 9 6.10 -15.43 -8.82
CA VAL A 9 5.81 -14.33 -7.89
C VAL A 9 7.06 -13.99 -7.06
N THR A 10 7.97 -14.95 -6.89
CA THR A 10 9.23 -14.78 -6.15
C THR A 10 10.26 -13.92 -6.90
N GLN A 11 10.19 -13.82 -8.24
CA GLN A 11 11.09 -12.95 -9.02
C GLN A 11 10.75 -11.45 -8.90
N THR A 12 9.52 -11.12 -8.53
CA THR A 12 9.07 -9.73 -8.40
C THR A 12 9.47 -9.12 -7.05
N TYR A 13 9.75 -9.95 -6.04
CA TYR A 13 10.17 -9.55 -4.69
C TYR A 13 11.35 -10.42 -4.25
N PRO A 14 12.60 -10.04 -4.58
CA PRO A 14 13.79 -10.86 -4.34
C PRO A 14 14.13 -11.05 -2.86
N LYS A 15 13.53 -10.28 -1.95
CA LYS A 15 13.63 -10.47 -0.51
C LYS A 15 12.31 -11.07 0.00
N VAL A 16 12.39 -12.24 0.59
CA VAL A 16 11.21 -12.99 1.06
C VAL A 16 10.54 -12.24 2.19
N LEU A 17 9.49 -11.49 1.84
CA LEU A 17 8.51 -11.02 2.82
C LEU A 17 7.77 -12.26 3.32
N ARG A 18 8.19 -12.86 4.42
CA ARG A 18 7.38 -13.87 5.09
C ARG A 18 6.23 -13.16 5.81
N LEU A 19 5.15 -13.04 5.09
CA LEU A 19 3.86 -12.81 5.71
C LEU A 19 3.57 -14.05 6.55
N PHE A 20 3.16 -13.90 7.81
CA PHE A 20 2.54 -15.01 8.52
C PHE A 20 1.27 -15.40 7.74
N VAL A 21 1.44 -16.32 6.78
CA VAL A 21 0.34 -16.91 6.03
C VAL A 21 -0.15 -18.06 6.88
N TYR A 22 -1.44 -18.12 7.12
CA TYR A 22 -2.12 -19.30 7.63
C TYR A 22 -1.90 -20.45 6.62
N THR A 23 -0.83 -21.22 6.77
CA THR A 23 -0.70 -22.50 6.09
C THR A 23 -1.07 -23.59 7.09
N SER A 24 -2.18 -24.25 6.82
CA SER A 24 -2.70 -25.39 7.57
C SER A 24 -1.79 -26.63 7.59
N GLU A 25 -0.59 -26.56 7.01
CA GLU A 25 0.32 -27.69 6.83
C GLU A 25 1.48 -27.74 7.83
N LEU A 26 1.71 -26.69 8.62
CA LEU A 26 2.70 -26.70 9.70
C LEU A 26 1.98 -26.40 11.01
N GLY A 27 1.88 -27.41 11.85
CA GLY A 27 1.11 -27.52 13.10
C GLY A 27 1.29 -26.46 14.20
N ASP A 28 1.86 -25.30 13.91
CA ASP A 28 1.91 -24.15 14.79
C ASP A 28 1.12 -22.99 14.17
N VAL A 29 -0.08 -22.81 14.68
CA VAL A 29 -0.82 -21.55 14.51
C VAL A 29 0.03 -20.46 15.13
N HIS A 30 0.71 -19.64 14.32
CA HIS A 30 1.36 -18.44 14.82
C HIS A 30 0.26 -17.53 15.38
N GLN A 31 0.08 -17.61 16.69
CA GLN A 31 -0.92 -16.82 17.38
C GLN A 31 -0.54 -15.35 17.24
N VAL A 32 -1.47 -14.53 16.72
CA VAL A 32 -1.40 -13.07 16.78
C VAL A 32 -1.60 -12.68 18.24
N MET A 33 -0.64 -13.00 19.10
CA MET A 33 -0.76 -12.72 20.51
C MET A 33 0.01 -11.46 20.87
N GLU A 34 -0.72 -10.51 21.46
CA GLU A 34 -0.07 -9.46 22.22
C GLU A 34 0.79 -10.09 23.30
N ARG A 35 2.03 -9.66 23.41
CA ARG A 35 2.90 -10.01 24.53
C ARG A 35 3.71 -8.81 25.00
N VAL A 36 4.17 -8.88 26.21
CA VAL A 36 5.12 -7.89 26.73
C VAL A 36 6.47 -8.13 26.07
N ILE A 37 7.01 -7.08 25.46
CA ILE A 37 8.35 -7.06 24.86
C ILE A 37 9.38 -7.18 25.99
N GLN A 38 10.30 -8.13 25.83
CA GLN A 38 11.40 -8.34 26.75
C GLN A 38 12.61 -7.51 26.34
N LYS A 39 13.46 -7.21 27.30
CA LYS A 39 14.67 -6.39 27.13
C LYS A 39 15.55 -6.82 25.96
N LEU A 40 15.74 -8.13 25.80
CA LEU A 40 16.60 -8.72 24.77
C LEU A 40 15.86 -9.15 23.50
N ASP A 41 14.56 -8.83 23.36
CA ASP A 41 13.86 -9.09 22.12
C ASP A 41 14.50 -8.30 20.98
N GLN A 42 14.83 -9.01 19.90
CA GLN A 42 15.46 -8.45 18.69
C GLN A 42 14.41 -8.27 17.60
N GLY A 43 14.69 -7.39 16.66
CA GLY A 43 13.93 -7.22 15.44
C GLY A 43 13.67 -5.78 15.05
N TRP A 44 12.69 -5.61 14.18
CA TRP A 44 12.20 -4.32 13.71
C TRP A 44 10.99 -3.87 14.53
N PHE A 45 10.99 -2.64 15.00
CA PHE A 45 9.91 -2.13 15.85
C PHE A 45 9.14 -1.03 15.15
N ILE A 46 7.84 -1.23 14.99
CA ILE A 46 6.92 -0.26 14.41
C ILE A 46 6.09 0.37 15.52
N VAL A 47 6.35 1.62 15.83
CA VAL A 47 5.54 2.44 16.73
C VAL A 47 4.81 3.47 15.89
N SER A 48 3.49 3.46 15.91
CA SER A 48 2.68 4.34 15.09
C SER A 48 1.65 5.11 15.92
N HIS A 49 1.52 6.40 15.60
CA HIS A 49 0.50 7.27 16.15
C HIS A 49 -0.04 8.21 15.07
N GLU A 50 -1.37 8.29 14.92
CA GLU A 50 -2.04 9.13 13.91
C GLU A 50 -1.46 8.96 12.50
N GLN A 51 -1.29 7.72 12.07
CA GLN A 51 -0.75 7.34 10.75
C GLN A 51 0.71 7.78 10.49
N LYS A 52 1.42 8.24 11.52
CA LYS A 52 2.86 8.52 11.46
C LYS A 52 3.64 7.40 12.12
N LEU A 53 4.88 7.23 11.70
CA LEU A 53 5.85 6.31 12.28
C LEU A 53 6.81 7.03 13.19
N TRP A 54 7.20 6.40 14.27
CA TRP A 54 8.37 6.79 15.03
C TRP A 54 9.64 6.35 14.31
N LEU A 55 10.44 7.33 13.91
CA LEU A 55 11.65 7.15 13.12
C LEU A 55 12.83 7.84 13.83
N PRO A 56 13.35 7.27 14.93
CA PRO A 56 14.52 7.83 15.60
C PRO A 56 15.67 7.91 14.60
N LYS A 57 16.27 9.11 14.50
CA LYS A 57 17.32 9.42 13.49
C LYS A 57 16.87 9.24 12.03
N GLY A 58 15.57 9.21 11.75
CA GLY A 58 15.02 9.08 10.40
C GLY A 58 14.83 7.65 9.89
N GLU A 59 15.10 6.63 10.70
CA GLU A 59 15.05 5.22 10.34
C GLU A 59 14.11 4.43 11.24
N LEU A 60 13.63 3.26 10.76
CA LEU A 60 12.88 2.34 11.59
C LEU A 60 13.79 1.75 12.67
N PRO A 61 13.33 1.67 13.94
CA PRO A 61 14.09 1.01 15.01
C PRO A 61 14.37 -0.45 14.68
N HIS A 62 15.66 -0.82 14.69
CA HIS A 62 16.15 -2.17 14.46
C HIS A 62 17.26 -2.52 15.44
N GLY A 63 17.09 -3.61 16.18
CA GLY A 63 18.03 -4.07 17.19
C GLY A 63 17.36 -4.64 18.43
N ALA A 64 17.96 -4.50 19.59
CA ALA A 64 17.37 -4.94 20.86
C ALA A 64 16.34 -3.93 21.39
N ALA A 65 15.27 -4.40 21.97
CA ALA A 65 14.19 -3.56 22.50
C ALA A 65 14.68 -2.54 23.55
N GLU A 66 15.68 -2.91 24.36
CA GLU A 66 16.27 -2.01 25.35
C GLU A 66 16.96 -0.78 24.76
N GLU A 67 17.54 -0.90 23.56
CA GLU A 67 18.22 0.21 22.87
C GLU A 67 17.24 1.34 22.53
N PHE A 68 15.97 0.98 22.38
CA PHE A 68 14.87 1.89 22.03
C PHE A 68 13.93 2.18 23.21
N GLN A 69 14.24 1.64 24.38
CA GLN A 69 13.38 1.77 25.59
C GLN A 69 11.95 1.25 25.31
N LEU A 70 11.84 0.08 24.66
CA LEU A 70 10.58 -0.59 24.30
C LEU A 70 10.30 -1.81 25.19
N ASP A 71 11.22 -2.15 26.08
CA ASP A 71 11.01 -3.22 27.07
C ASP A 71 9.87 -2.86 28.04
N GLY A 72 9.02 -3.84 28.31
CA GLY A 72 7.78 -3.64 29.05
C GLY A 72 6.58 -3.15 28.23
N ALA A 73 6.78 -2.69 26.99
CA ALA A 73 5.68 -2.34 26.10
C ALA A 73 4.93 -3.58 25.58
N VAL A 74 3.70 -3.38 25.13
CA VAL A 74 2.93 -4.45 24.47
C VAL A 74 3.25 -4.48 22.99
N GLY A 75 3.71 -5.61 22.47
CA GLY A 75 4.02 -5.85 21.09
C GLY A 75 3.17 -6.94 20.45
N ILE A 76 2.89 -6.77 19.18
CA ILE A 76 2.20 -7.75 18.33
C ILE A 76 3.14 -8.11 17.18
N PRO A 77 3.49 -9.39 16.96
CA PRO A 77 4.27 -9.80 15.81
C PRO A 77 3.41 -9.64 14.54
N ILE A 78 3.93 -8.93 13.54
CA ILE A 78 3.20 -8.63 12.30
C ILE A 78 3.87 -9.18 11.04
N GLY A 79 4.99 -9.84 11.15
CA GLY A 79 5.73 -10.46 10.04
C GLY A 79 7.20 -10.63 10.37
N GLU A 80 7.97 -10.98 9.35
CA GLU A 80 9.42 -11.11 9.39
C GLU A 80 10.05 -10.36 8.22
N TRP A 81 11.20 -9.75 8.47
CA TRP A 81 12.05 -9.14 7.46
C TRP A 81 13.49 -9.58 7.67
N GLU A 82 14.11 -10.13 6.62
CA GLU A 82 15.48 -10.67 6.67
C GLU A 82 15.70 -11.71 7.79
N ASN A 83 14.68 -12.55 8.04
CA ASN A 83 14.62 -13.55 9.12
C ASN A 83 14.56 -12.97 10.54
N GLU A 84 14.27 -11.69 10.68
CA GLU A 84 14.05 -11.04 11.97
C GLU A 84 12.57 -10.64 12.14
N PRO A 85 12.02 -10.77 13.37
CA PRO A 85 10.64 -10.44 13.63
C PRO A 85 10.38 -8.94 13.47
N VAL A 86 9.19 -8.62 12.98
CA VAL A 86 8.67 -7.24 12.93
C VAL A 86 7.53 -7.11 13.93
N TRP A 87 7.69 -6.18 14.85
CA TRP A 87 6.78 -5.93 15.96
C TRP A 87 5.99 -4.65 15.74
N LEU A 88 4.66 -4.72 15.83
CA LEU A 88 3.85 -3.54 16.09
C LEU A 88 3.83 -3.30 17.59
N VAL A 89 4.37 -2.18 18.04
CA VAL A 89 4.46 -1.84 19.46
C VAL A 89 3.38 -0.82 19.82
N ARG A 90 2.58 -1.15 20.82
CA ARG A 90 1.49 -0.30 21.32
C ARG A 90 2.03 0.70 22.33
N GLU A 91 2.73 1.69 21.83
CA GLU A 91 3.29 2.79 22.63
C GLU A 91 2.97 4.13 21.95
N ASN A 92 2.98 5.18 22.72
CA ASN A 92 2.74 6.53 22.23
C ASN A 92 4.03 7.35 22.29
N ARG A 93 4.65 7.57 21.14
CA ARG A 93 5.81 8.46 20.97
C ARG A 93 5.34 9.75 20.32
N LYS A 94 5.90 10.88 20.74
CA LYS A 94 5.56 12.21 20.20
C LYS A 94 6.71 12.87 19.45
N ALA A 95 7.94 12.54 19.80
CA ALA A 95 9.14 12.99 19.09
C ALA A 95 9.48 12.08 17.90
N ASP A 96 10.22 12.59 16.94
CA ASP A 96 10.76 11.86 15.78
C ASP A 96 9.68 11.11 14.95
N MET A 97 8.48 11.70 14.85
CA MET A 97 7.41 11.14 14.05
C MET A 97 7.52 11.56 12.60
N GLY A 98 7.63 10.57 11.72
CA GLY A 98 7.77 10.73 10.27
C GLY A 98 6.65 10.09 9.46
N SER A 99 6.68 10.30 8.16
CA SER A 99 5.76 9.64 7.22
C SER A 99 6.26 8.23 6.89
N VAL A 100 5.33 7.28 6.73
CA VAL A 100 5.63 5.94 6.18
C VAL A 100 6.34 6.03 4.82
N ARG A 101 6.10 7.10 4.04
CA ARG A 101 6.76 7.33 2.73
C ARG A 101 8.28 7.40 2.83
N GLN A 102 8.84 7.82 3.97
CA GLN A 102 10.30 7.89 4.16
C GLN A 102 10.96 6.49 4.19
N VAL A 103 10.17 5.44 4.44
CA VAL A 103 10.66 4.06 4.47
C VAL A 103 10.76 3.46 3.06
N ILE A 104 9.98 3.93 2.07
CA ILE A 104 10.03 3.40 0.70
C ILE A 104 11.38 3.64 0.03
N ASP A 105 12.03 4.76 0.36
CA ASP A 105 13.35 5.11 -0.17
C ASP A 105 14.47 4.24 0.43
N GLN A 106 14.21 3.62 1.60
CA GLN A 106 15.15 2.72 2.27
C GLN A 106 14.99 1.30 1.71
N ASP A 107 13.78 0.75 1.77
CA ASP A 107 13.46 -0.58 1.26
C ASP A 107 11.94 -0.75 1.05
N VAL A 108 11.54 -1.31 -0.09
CA VAL A 108 10.12 -1.53 -0.45
C VAL A 108 9.45 -2.56 0.44
N GLY A 109 10.18 -3.61 0.88
CA GLY A 109 9.61 -4.63 1.77
C GLY A 109 9.40 -4.10 3.19
N LEU A 110 10.36 -3.34 3.72
CA LEU A 110 10.18 -2.63 4.99
C LEU A 110 9.03 -1.62 4.92
N PHE A 111 8.89 -0.91 3.79
CA PHE A 111 7.74 -0.03 3.58
C PHE A 111 6.40 -0.77 3.68
N GLN A 112 6.30 -1.97 3.11
CA GLN A 112 5.07 -2.77 3.18
C GLN A 112 4.77 -3.22 4.62
N LEU A 113 5.78 -3.63 5.38
CA LEU A 113 5.62 -4.02 6.79
C LEU A 113 5.31 -2.83 7.69
N ALA A 114 6.01 -1.71 7.49
CA ALA A 114 5.71 -0.46 8.20
C ALA A 114 4.28 0.00 7.93
N GLY A 115 3.84 -0.08 6.65
CA GLY A 115 2.48 0.21 6.24
C GLY A 115 1.44 -0.68 6.91
N ARG A 116 1.71 -2.00 6.98
CA ARG A 116 0.87 -2.94 7.75
C ARG A 116 0.77 -2.54 9.21
N GLY A 117 1.90 -2.23 9.85
CA GLY A 117 1.92 -1.80 11.24
C GLY A 117 1.08 -0.55 11.48
N VAL A 118 1.21 0.46 10.61
CA VAL A 118 0.42 1.70 10.69
C VAL A 118 -1.08 1.41 10.52
N GLN A 119 -1.46 0.60 9.53
CA GLN A 119 -2.87 0.26 9.30
C GLN A 119 -3.46 -0.53 10.48
N LEU A 120 -2.74 -1.49 11.05
CA LEU A 120 -3.18 -2.24 12.22
C LEU A 120 -3.28 -1.36 13.46
N ALA A 121 -2.29 -0.47 13.70
CA ALA A 121 -2.31 0.47 14.81
C ALA A 121 -3.56 1.38 14.75
N GLU A 122 -3.85 1.92 13.56
CA GLU A 122 -5.02 2.76 13.34
C GLU A 122 -6.33 1.98 13.49
N PHE A 123 -6.38 0.76 13.00
CA PHE A 123 -7.52 -0.14 13.19
C PHE A 123 -7.81 -0.39 14.67
N TYR A 124 -6.81 -0.77 15.46
CA TYR A 124 -6.99 -0.99 16.90
C TYR A 124 -7.34 0.29 17.67
N ARG A 125 -6.84 1.44 17.23
CA ARG A 125 -7.15 2.74 17.81
C ARG A 125 -8.59 3.15 17.57
N SER A 126 -9.10 2.93 16.36
CA SER A 126 -10.43 3.40 15.92
C SER A 126 -11.57 2.45 16.29
N HIS A 127 -11.29 1.16 16.56
CA HIS A 127 -12.31 0.15 16.87
C HIS A 127 -12.34 -0.25 18.36
N LYS A 128 -12.22 0.73 19.25
CA LYS A 128 -12.29 0.50 20.70
C LYS A 128 -13.70 0.16 21.19
N PHE A 129 -14.72 0.63 20.47
CA PHE A 129 -16.11 0.40 20.80
C PHE A 129 -16.84 -0.25 19.63
N CYS A 130 -17.77 -1.17 19.94
CA CYS A 130 -18.55 -1.87 18.96
C CYS A 130 -19.52 -0.92 18.25
N GLY A 131 -19.45 -0.84 16.92
CA GLY A 131 -20.33 0.01 16.11
C GLY A 131 -21.80 -0.44 16.13
N TYR A 132 -22.09 -1.69 16.56
CA TYR A 132 -23.45 -2.21 16.66
C TYR A 132 -24.10 -1.96 18.03
N CYS A 133 -23.38 -2.23 19.15
CA CYS A 133 -23.97 -2.16 20.48
C CYS A 133 -23.27 -1.20 21.45
N GLY A 134 -22.23 -0.52 21.03
CA GLY A 134 -21.52 0.49 21.83
C GLY A 134 -20.60 -0.04 22.94
N HIS A 135 -20.56 -1.36 23.18
CA HIS A 135 -19.69 -1.92 24.23
C HIS A 135 -18.21 -1.93 23.80
N GLU A 136 -17.33 -1.95 24.79
CA GLU A 136 -15.89 -2.03 24.57
C GLU A 136 -15.51 -3.32 23.85
N MET A 137 -14.56 -3.20 22.92
CA MET A 137 -14.02 -4.31 22.14
C MET A 137 -12.61 -4.67 22.58
N HIS A 138 -12.22 -5.92 22.35
CA HIS A 138 -10.89 -6.42 22.66
C HIS A 138 -10.24 -7.06 21.44
N VAL A 139 -8.91 -7.08 21.43
CA VAL A 139 -8.10 -7.67 20.34
C VAL A 139 -8.30 -9.19 20.33
N SER A 140 -8.52 -9.75 19.16
CA SER A 140 -8.54 -11.20 18.96
C SER A 140 -7.15 -11.81 19.23
N LYS A 141 -7.15 -13.02 19.82
CA LYS A 141 -5.90 -13.76 20.08
C LYS A 141 -5.43 -14.61 18.89
N THR A 142 -6.27 -14.78 17.86
CA THR A 142 -6.01 -15.71 16.76
C THR A 142 -5.95 -15.04 15.39
N GLU A 143 -6.38 -13.80 15.29
CA GLU A 143 -6.45 -13.08 14.01
C GLU A 143 -6.41 -11.57 14.24
N TRP A 144 -6.12 -10.79 13.20
CA TRP A 144 -6.18 -9.34 13.27
C TRP A 144 -7.64 -8.87 13.21
N ALA A 145 -8.29 -8.94 14.36
CA ALA A 145 -9.68 -8.54 14.52
C ALA A 145 -9.93 -7.92 15.89
N MET A 146 -10.99 -7.12 15.98
CA MET A 146 -11.57 -6.65 17.24
C MET A 146 -12.87 -7.41 17.50
N LEU A 147 -13.04 -7.89 18.72
CA LEU A 147 -14.17 -8.71 19.16
C LEU A 147 -15.00 -7.99 20.22
N CYS A 148 -16.32 -7.99 20.05
CA CYS A 148 -17.25 -7.51 21.06
C CYS A 148 -17.64 -8.66 22.00
N SER A 149 -17.36 -8.54 23.31
CA SER A 149 -17.74 -9.55 24.31
C SER A 149 -19.27 -9.58 24.56
N HIS A 150 -19.98 -8.50 24.26
CA HIS A 150 -21.42 -8.40 24.51
C HIS A 150 -22.28 -8.99 23.38
N CYS A 151 -22.13 -8.49 22.13
CA CYS A 151 -22.96 -8.94 21.00
C CYS A 151 -22.27 -9.91 20.05
N ARG A 152 -20.98 -10.22 20.30
CA ARG A 152 -20.14 -11.13 19.51
C ARG A 152 -19.80 -10.61 18.11
N GLU A 153 -20.11 -9.35 17.80
CA GLU A 153 -19.66 -8.72 16.55
C GLU A 153 -18.14 -8.76 16.42
N ARG A 154 -17.69 -8.90 15.18
CA ARG A 154 -16.29 -9.03 14.83
C ARG A 154 -15.96 -8.04 13.72
N TYR A 155 -14.94 -7.22 13.95
CA TYR A 155 -14.45 -6.26 12.97
C TYR A 155 -13.05 -6.64 12.52
N TYR A 156 -12.80 -6.47 11.23
CA TYR A 156 -11.50 -6.71 10.60
C TYR A 156 -10.91 -5.40 10.05
N PRO A 157 -9.58 -5.31 9.88
CA PRO A 157 -8.96 -4.19 9.18
C PRO A 157 -9.59 -4.01 7.80
N GLN A 158 -10.01 -2.78 7.51
CA GLN A 158 -10.55 -2.45 6.20
C GLN A 158 -9.42 -2.20 5.20
N ILE A 159 -9.61 -2.67 3.97
CA ILE A 159 -8.76 -2.39 2.82
C ILE A 159 -9.64 -1.79 1.75
N SER A 160 -9.29 -0.58 1.28
CA SER A 160 -10.04 0.12 0.24
C SER A 160 -9.42 -0.20 -1.12
N PRO A 161 -10.14 -0.90 -2.03
CA PRO A 161 -9.64 -1.15 -3.37
C PRO A 161 -9.56 0.17 -4.15
N CYS A 162 -8.42 0.37 -4.82
CA CYS A 162 -8.13 1.54 -5.62
C CYS A 162 -7.48 1.09 -6.92
N ILE A 163 -7.97 1.54 -8.07
CA ILE A 163 -7.32 1.29 -9.35
C ILE A 163 -6.22 2.32 -9.62
N ILE A 164 -5.24 1.92 -10.38
CA ILE A 164 -4.23 2.81 -10.95
C ILE A 164 -3.90 2.33 -12.36
N VAL A 165 -3.88 3.24 -13.35
CA VAL A 165 -3.80 2.84 -14.75
C VAL A 165 -2.85 3.71 -15.57
N ALA A 166 -1.88 3.07 -16.23
CA ALA A 166 -1.09 3.69 -17.28
C ALA A 166 -1.80 3.55 -18.63
N ILE A 167 -1.98 4.67 -19.35
CA ILE A 167 -2.68 4.70 -20.63
C ILE A 167 -1.67 5.04 -21.72
N ARG A 168 -1.54 4.14 -22.70
CA ARG A 168 -0.65 4.29 -23.83
C ARG A 168 -1.41 4.74 -25.08
N ARG A 169 -0.85 5.68 -25.81
CA ARG A 169 -1.25 6.09 -27.15
C ARG A 169 -0.01 6.17 -28.05
N ASP A 170 0.17 5.18 -28.92
CA ASP A 170 1.35 5.06 -29.79
C ASP A 170 2.66 5.07 -28.97
N ASP A 171 3.53 6.08 -29.16
CA ASP A 171 4.78 6.30 -28.45
C ASP A 171 4.64 7.21 -27.20
N GLN A 172 3.40 7.47 -26.76
CA GLN A 172 3.08 8.41 -25.68
C GLN A 172 2.35 7.73 -24.51
N ILE A 173 2.51 8.33 -23.35
CA ILE A 173 1.85 7.94 -22.10
C ILE A 173 1.03 9.11 -21.59
N LEU A 174 -0.21 8.88 -21.13
CA LEU A 174 -1.00 9.88 -20.43
C LEU A 174 -0.44 10.04 -19.02
N LEU A 175 0.00 11.23 -18.68
CA LEU A 175 0.42 11.60 -17.33
C LEU A 175 -0.32 12.84 -16.87
N ALA A 176 -0.61 12.91 -15.57
CA ALA A 176 -1.35 14.01 -14.97
C ALA A 176 -0.71 14.47 -13.66
N GLN A 177 -0.86 15.74 -13.36
CA GLN A 177 -0.49 16.34 -12.09
C GLN A 177 -1.75 16.53 -11.24
N HIS A 178 -1.86 15.78 -10.14
CA HIS A 178 -2.98 15.92 -9.21
C HIS A 178 -2.86 17.18 -8.34
N THR A 179 -4.00 17.75 -7.95
CA THR A 179 -4.08 18.89 -7.01
C THR A 179 -3.40 18.62 -5.68
N ARG A 180 -3.31 17.34 -5.29
CA ARG A 180 -2.61 16.87 -4.07
C ARG A 180 -1.08 16.87 -4.22
N HIS A 181 -0.55 16.87 -5.43
CA HIS A 181 0.89 16.79 -5.74
C HIS A 181 1.42 18.14 -6.20
N ARG A 182 1.48 19.11 -5.29
CA ARG A 182 1.94 20.48 -5.60
C ARG A 182 3.43 20.62 -5.89
N ASN A 183 4.18 19.51 -5.81
CA ASN A 183 5.63 19.45 -6.06
C ASN A 183 6.00 19.24 -7.53
N GLY A 184 5.06 19.35 -8.48
CA GLY A 184 5.31 19.20 -9.91
C GLY A 184 5.44 17.77 -10.41
N VAL A 185 5.16 16.77 -9.58
CA VAL A 185 5.20 15.35 -9.98
C VAL A 185 3.99 15.01 -10.84
N TYR A 186 4.25 14.42 -12.00
CA TYR A 186 3.26 13.83 -12.90
C TYR A 186 3.19 12.33 -12.70
N THR A 187 1.99 11.80 -12.64
CA THR A 187 1.72 10.39 -12.37
C THR A 187 0.61 9.86 -13.30
N VAL A 188 0.34 8.58 -13.20
CA VAL A 188 -0.79 7.92 -13.86
C VAL A 188 -2.08 8.13 -13.05
N LEU A 189 -3.25 7.98 -13.70
CA LEU A 189 -4.56 8.18 -13.08
C LEU A 189 -4.87 7.06 -12.07
N ALA A 190 -5.58 7.41 -11.00
CA ALA A 190 -5.91 6.46 -9.94
C ALA A 190 -7.14 6.92 -9.14
N GLY A 191 -8.06 6.00 -8.87
CA GLY A 191 -9.26 6.28 -8.09
C GLY A 191 -9.80 5.08 -7.35
N PHE A 192 -10.72 5.33 -6.43
CA PHE A 192 -11.33 4.28 -5.62
C PHE A 192 -12.43 3.54 -6.38
N VAL A 193 -12.53 2.26 -6.09
CA VAL A 193 -13.64 1.42 -6.57
C VAL A 193 -14.89 1.77 -5.77
N GLU A 194 -16.00 2.01 -6.45
CA GLU A 194 -17.29 2.28 -5.83
C GLU A 194 -18.08 0.98 -5.55
N VAL A 195 -19.09 1.09 -4.68
CA VAL A 195 -19.95 -0.06 -4.33
C VAL A 195 -20.67 -0.57 -5.58
N GLY A 196 -20.46 -1.86 -5.88
CA GLY A 196 -21.08 -2.52 -7.03
C GLY A 196 -20.29 -2.46 -8.33
N GLU A 197 -19.12 -1.77 -8.35
CA GLU A 197 -18.23 -1.75 -9.52
C GLU A 197 -17.30 -2.96 -9.55
N THR A 198 -16.93 -3.38 -10.77
CA THR A 198 -15.72 -4.17 -11.00
C THR A 198 -14.51 -3.25 -11.12
N LEU A 199 -13.29 -3.82 -11.00
CA LEU A 199 -12.05 -3.05 -11.18
C LEU A 199 -11.96 -2.41 -12.59
N GLU A 200 -12.42 -3.13 -13.62
CA GLU A 200 -12.42 -2.64 -15.00
C GLU A 200 -13.41 -1.50 -15.20
N GLN A 201 -14.57 -1.55 -14.53
CA GLN A 201 -15.54 -0.46 -14.55
C GLN A 201 -14.99 0.78 -13.84
N ALA A 202 -14.35 0.61 -12.69
CA ALA A 202 -13.68 1.69 -12.00
C ALA A 202 -12.58 2.34 -12.84
N VAL A 203 -11.75 1.56 -13.57
CA VAL A 203 -10.76 2.11 -14.51
C VAL A 203 -11.44 2.96 -15.58
N ALA A 204 -12.51 2.44 -16.21
CA ALA A 204 -13.19 3.17 -17.29
C ALA A 204 -13.87 4.44 -16.78
N ARG A 205 -14.46 4.44 -15.60
CA ARG A 205 -15.11 5.59 -14.96
C ARG A 205 -14.08 6.65 -14.59
N GLU A 206 -13.06 6.31 -13.80
CA GLU A 206 -12.04 7.24 -13.31
C GLU A 206 -11.30 7.94 -14.48
N VAL A 207 -10.90 7.16 -15.48
CA VAL A 207 -10.26 7.74 -16.68
C VAL A 207 -11.19 8.71 -17.39
N MET A 208 -12.49 8.38 -17.51
CA MET A 208 -13.47 9.26 -18.14
C MET A 208 -13.72 10.52 -17.31
N GLU A 209 -13.84 10.40 -15.98
CA GLU A 209 -14.12 11.51 -15.08
C GLU A 209 -12.95 12.48 -14.99
N GLU A 210 -11.73 11.96 -14.78
CA GLU A 210 -10.56 12.81 -14.60
C GLU A 210 -10.01 13.40 -15.91
N SER A 211 -10.15 12.70 -17.05
CA SER A 211 -9.48 13.10 -18.31
C SER A 211 -10.37 13.16 -19.55
N SER A 212 -11.63 12.72 -19.51
CA SER A 212 -12.55 12.58 -20.66
C SER A 212 -12.03 11.64 -21.76
N ILE A 213 -11.09 10.75 -21.44
CA ILE A 213 -10.54 9.74 -22.33
C ILE A 213 -11.29 8.42 -22.19
N ARG A 214 -11.43 7.68 -23.29
CA ARG A 214 -11.89 6.30 -23.30
C ARG A 214 -10.73 5.36 -23.56
N VAL A 215 -10.71 4.25 -22.84
CA VAL A 215 -9.66 3.22 -22.91
C VAL A 215 -10.19 1.90 -23.43
N LYS A 216 -9.28 1.05 -23.90
CA LYS A 216 -9.52 -0.33 -24.34
C LYS A 216 -8.37 -1.21 -23.91
N ASN A 217 -8.50 -2.55 -24.09
CA ASN A 217 -7.43 -3.53 -23.86
C ASN A 217 -6.83 -3.44 -22.44
N LEU A 218 -7.69 -3.35 -21.42
CA LEU A 218 -7.24 -3.33 -20.03
C LEU A 218 -6.51 -4.61 -19.68
N ARG A 219 -5.34 -4.48 -19.06
CA ARG A 219 -4.50 -5.59 -18.63
C ARG A 219 -4.05 -5.36 -17.19
N TYR A 220 -4.37 -6.30 -16.30
CA TYR A 220 -3.83 -6.30 -14.94
C TYR A 220 -2.31 -6.50 -14.96
N VAL A 221 -1.59 -5.74 -14.16
CA VAL A 221 -0.12 -5.78 -14.06
C VAL A 221 0.32 -6.32 -12.71
N THR A 222 -0.12 -5.70 -11.63
CA THR A 222 0.27 -6.03 -10.26
C THR A 222 -0.63 -5.34 -9.25
N SER A 223 -0.38 -5.55 -7.95
CA SER A 223 -0.99 -4.74 -6.89
C SER A 223 0.06 -4.31 -5.87
N GLN A 224 -0.21 -3.22 -5.13
CA GLN A 224 0.63 -2.71 -4.07
C GLN A 224 -0.22 -2.23 -2.89
N PRO A 225 0.00 -2.75 -1.66
CA PRO A 225 -0.54 -2.15 -0.45
C PRO A 225 -0.04 -0.72 -0.31
N TRP A 226 -0.97 0.21 -0.05
CA TRP A 226 -0.67 1.63 0.03
C TRP A 226 -1.33 2.22 1.27
N PRO A 227 -0.56 2.41 2.37
CA PRO A 227 -1.11 2.76 3.69
C PRO A 227 -1.48 4.25 3.82
N PHE A 228 -2.18 4.81 2.80
CA PHE A 228 -2.62 6.20 2.79
C PHE A 228 -4.09 6.32 2.35
N PRO A 229 -5.06 6.11 3.29
CA PRO A 229 -4.82 5.53 4.62
C PRO A 229 -4.76 4.01 4.63
N GLN A 230 -5.45 3.31 3.71
CA GLN A 230 -5.64 1.85 3.73
C GLN A 230 -5.94 1.26 2.35
N SER A 231 -5.30 1.80 1.30
CA SER A 231 -5.57 1.39 -0.07
C SER A 231 -4.83 0.11 -0.47
N LEU A 232 -5.47 -0.67 -1.33
CA LEU A 232 -4.81 -1.66 -2.18
C LEU A 232 -4.84 -1.14 -3.61
N MET A 233 -3.69 -0.65 -4.09
CA MET A 233 -3.55 -0.19 -5.47
C MET A 233 -3.54 -1.38 -6.40
N THR A 234 -4.52 -1.47 -7.31
CA THR A 234 -4.63 -2.51 -8.34
C THR A 234 -4.27 -1.91 -9.69
N ALA A 235 -3.11 -2.30 -10.21
CA ALA A 235 -2.45 -1.66 -11.33
C ALA A 235 -2.83 -2.27 -12.67
N PHE A 236 -3.20 -1.41 -13.60
CA PHE A 236 -3.57 -1.76 -14.97
C PHE A 236 -2.72 -0.98 -15.98
N MET A 237 -2.56 -1.59 -17.15
CA MET A 237 -2.23 -0.91 -18.39
C MET A 237 -3.44 -0.92 -19.30
N ALA A 238 -3.61 0.16 -20.07
CA ALA A 238 -4.67 0.29 -21.04
C ALA A 238 -4.16 1.00 -22.31
N ASP A 239 -4.83 0.76 -23.43
CA ASP A 239 -4.59 1.49 -24.67
C ASP A 239 -5.64 2.59 -24.81
N TYR A 240 -5.21 3.76 -25.32
CA TYR A 240 -6.13 4.81 -25.73
C TYR A 240 -7.12 4.30 -26.77
N HIS A 241 -8.39 4.65 -26.62
CA HIS A 241 -9.42 4.34 -27.61
C HIS A 241 -9.89 5.59 -28.32
N SER A 242 -10.37 6.60 -27.58
CA SER A 242 -10.93 7.84 -28.15
C SER A 242 -11.04 8.94 -27.09
N GLY A 243 -11.35 10.16 -27.53
CA GLY A 243 -11.57 11.32 -26.68
C GLY A 243 -10.42 12.34 -26.77
N GLU A 244 -10.66 13.52 -26.23
CA GLU A 244 -9.67 14.58 -26.04
C GLU A 244 -9.50 14.84 -24.55
N ILE A 245 -8.28 15.14 -24.11
CA ILE A 245 -8.00 15.43 -22.70
C ILE A 245 -8.78 16.68 -22.30
N LYS A 246 -9.72 16.47 -21.34
CA LYS A 246 -10.41 17.53 -20.63
C LYS A 246 -10.38 17.15 -19.16
N ILE A 247 -9.56 17.86 -18.41
CA ILE A 247 -9.33 17.56 -16.99
C ILE A 247 -10.51 18.03 -16.12
N ASP A 248 -10.77 17.27 -15.03
CA ASP A 248 -11.54 17.81 -13.91
C ASP A 248 -10.62 18.70 -13.06
N PRO A 249 -10.84 20.02 -13.01
CA PRO A 249 -9.97 20.94 -12.25
C PRO A 249 -10.03 20.75 -10.73
N LYS A 250 -10.97 19.95 -10.21
CA LYS A 250 -11.02 19.59 -8.81
C LYS A 250 -9.95 18.53 -8.47
N GLU A 251 -9.66 17.63 -9.39
CA GLU A 251 -8.74 16.51 -9.21
C GLU A 251 -7.37 16.80 -9.81
N LEU A 252 -7.32 17.35 -11.02
CA LEU A 252 -6.10 17.56 -11.80
C LEU A 252 -5.76 19.04 -12.00
N ILE A 253 -4.47 19.37 -11.92
CA ILE A 253 -3.93 20.68 -12.28
C ILE A 253 -3.62 20.71 -13.77
N ASP A 254 -3.07 19.62 -14.29
CA ASP A 254 -2.65 19.45 -15.68
C ASP A 254 -2.65 17.97 -16.07
N ALA A 255 -2.85 17.70 -17.36
CA ALA A 255 -2.68 16.38 -17.95
C ALA A 255 -2.29 16.47 -19.41
N GLY A 256 -1.46 15.54 -19.88
CA GLY A 256 -1.00 15.54 -21.26
C GLY A 256 -0.47 14.19 -21.73
N TRP A 257 -0.26 14.09 -23.04
CA TRP A 257 0.43 12.99 -23.68
C TRP A 257 1.92 13.28 -23.72
N TYR A 258 2.71 12.46 -23.07
CA TYR A 258 4.17 12.60 -22.99
C TYR A 258 4.84 11.47 -23.77
N ARG A 259 5.77 11.83 -24.64
CA ARG A 259 6.58 10.88 -25.37
C ARG A 259 7.46 10.09 -24.39
N TYR A 260 7.63 8.79 -24.62
CA TYR A 260 8.33 7.88 -23.71
C TYR A 260 9.77 8.30 -23.36
N ASP A 261 10.42 9.11 -24.22
CA ASP A 261 11.78 9.64 -24.05
C ASP A 261 11.83 11.10 -23.52
N GLN A 262 10.67 11.74 -23.30
CA GLN A 262 10.53 13.13 -22.84
C GLN A 262 9.53 13.23 -21.70
N LEU A 263 9.82 12.53 -20.61
CA LEU A 263 8.92 12.48 -19.47
C LEU A 263 9.18 13.61 -18.47
N PRO A 264 8.14 14.12 -17.79
CA PRO A 264 8.28 15.11 -16.74
C PRO A 264 8.85 14.49 -15.45
N LEU A 265 8.81 15.24 -14.34
CA LEU A 265 9.16 14.71 -13.01
C LEU A 265 8.19 13.60 -12.60
N LEU A 266 8.70 12.42 -12.36
CA LEU A 266 7.92 11.21 -12.07
C LEU A 266 7.89 10.87 -10.58
N PRO A 267 6.94 9.97 -10.14
CA PRO A 267 6.94 9.42 -8.79
C PRO A 267 8.26 8.70 -8.45
N PRO A 268 8.61 8.61 -7.16
CA PRO A 268 9.84 7.94 -6.74
C PRO A 268 9.83 6.44 -7.12
N PRO A 269 11.00 5.83 -7.30
CA PRO A 269 11.14 4.38 -7.44
C PRO A 269 10.46 3.63 -6.27
N GLY A 270 10.08 2.36 -6.50
CA GLY A 270 9.39 1.54 -5.50
C GLY A 270 7.87 1.75 -5.44
N THR A 271 7.33 2.80 -6.07
CA THR A 271 5.88 2.99 -6.21
C THR A 271 5.33 2.25 -7.42
N VAL A 272 4.11 1.72 -7.30
CA VAL A 272 3.42 1.07 -8.43
C VAL A 272 3.17 2.04 -9.59
N ALA A 273 2.96 3.32 -9.30
CA ALA A 273 2.84 4.37 -10.32
C ALA A 273 4.12 4.47 -11.17
N ARG A 274 5.30 4.52 -10.53
CA ARG A 274 6.59 4.55 -11.22
C ARG A 274 6.80 3.30 -12.06
N ARG A 275 6.52 2.12 -11.51
CA ARG A 275 6.60 0.86 -12.23
C ARG A 275 5.72 0.84 -13.48
N LEU A 276 4.46 1.25 -13.38
CA LEU A 276 3.56 1.30 -14.54
C LEU A 276 4.09 2.21 -15.66
N ILE A 277 4.66 3.36 -15.31
CA ILE A 277 5.27 4.28 -16.28
C ILE A 277 6.47 3.60 -16.95
N GLU A 278 7.38 2.98 -16.18
CA GLU A 278 8.58 2.30 -16.72
C GLU A 278 8.22 1.11 -17.60
N ASP A 279 7.25 0.28 -17.19
CA ASP A 279 6.76 -0.84 -17.99
C ASP A 279 6.12 -0.36 -19.30
N THR A 280 5.39 0.79 -19.28
CA THR A 280 4.81 1.40 -20.49
C THR A 280 5.88 1.98 -21.40
N VAL A 281 6.92 2.64 -20.84
CA VAL A 281 8.10 3.11 -21.59
C VAL A 281 8.79 1.95 -22.31
N ALA A 282 8.97 0.83 -21.62
CA ALA A 282 9.59 -0.35 -22.22
C ALA A 282 8.79 -0.90 -23.41
N LEU A 283 7.45 -0.90 -23.31
CA LEU A 283 6.57 -1.29 -24.43
C LEU A 283 6.67 -0.30 -25.60
N CYS A 284 6.71 1.01 -25.34
CA CYS A 284 6.89 2.01 -26.37
C CYS A 284 8.22 1.82 -27.11
N ARG A 285 9.31 1.60 -26.38
CA ARG A 285 10.63 1.35 -26.97
C ARG A 285 10.63 0.12 -27.88
N ALA A 286 10.06 -0.99 -27.43
CA ALA A 286 10.03 -2.23 -28.19
C ALA A 286 9.26 -2.11 -29.52
N ASP A 287 8.26 -1.19 -29.58
CA ASP A 287 7.45 -0.99 -30.79
C ASP A 287 8.03 0.06 -31.76
N TYR A 288 8.94 0.96 -31.29
CA TYR A 288 9.39 2.13 -32.07
C TYR A 288 10.93 2.25 -32.21
N GLU A 289 11.73 1.40 -31.58
CA GLU A 289 13.17 1.20 -31.78
C GLU A 289 13.45 -0.12 -32.52
#